data_a049ac378e75fbb3984d85fa274d9c70
#
_entry.id   a049ac378e75fbb3984d85fa274d9c70
#
_cell.length_a   1.000
_cell.length_b   1.000
_cell.length_c   1.000
_cell.angle_alpha   90.00
_cell.angle_beta   90.00
_cell.angle_gamma   90.00
#
_symmetry.space_group_name_H-M   'P 1'
#
loop_
_entity.id
_entity.type
_entity.pdbx_description
1 polymer ?
#
loop_
_entity_poly.entity_id
_entity_poly.type
_entity_poly.pdbx_seq_one_letter_code
_entity_poly.pdbx_strand_id
1 'polypeptide(L)'
;MIAIIKANFNAHITDLLLAGCTDELDAKNEAYKVFECAGAVETVVFANRIIETKQYDCVVVIGAIIKGDTDHYEYVCQYVTQGFSTIAATKTTPVIFGILTTQNEALAYERAAIDKMNKGQEFAVTAIEMIQSFKFL
;
A
#
# COMPACT_ATOMS: atom_id res chain seq x y z
N MET A 1 5.48 -5.97 14.06
CA MET A 1 4.34 -6.44 13.22
C MET A 1 4.02 -5.40 12.16
N ILE A 2 3.70 -5.85 10.96
CA ILE A 2 3.35 -4.99 9.81
C ILE A 2 1.83 -4.87 9.70
N ALA A 3 1.31 -3.65 9.53
CA ALA A 3 -0.08 -3.46 9.17
C ALA A 3 -0.17 -3.34 7.63
N ILE A 4 -1.13 -4.06 7.04
CA ILE A 4 -1.44 -3.93 5.61
C ILE A 4 -2.84 -3.35 5.49
N ILE A 5 -2.98 -2.23 4.79
CA ILE A 5 -4.27 -1.64 4.47
C ILE A 5 -4.56 -1.92 3.00
N LYS A 6 -5.63 -2.66 2.73
CA LYS A 6 -6.03 -2.98 1.35
C LYS A 6 -7.31 -2.23 1.00
N ALA A 7 -7.26 -1.44 -0.05
CA ALA A 7 -8.43 -0.79 -0.62
C ALA A 7 -9.26 -1.81 -1.43
N ASN A 8 -10.57 -1.84 -1.20
CA ASN A 8 -11.47 -2.78 -1.87
C ASN A 8 -11.89 -2.32 -3.27
N PHE A 9 -11.86 -1.03 -3.55
CA PHE A 9 -12.12 -0.52 -4.90
C PHE A 9 -11.02 -1.03 -5.86
N ASN A 10 -11.41 -1.53 -7.02
CA ASN A 10 -10.54 -2.27 -7.94
C ASN A 10 -9.98 -3.56 -7.31
N ALA A 11 -10.82 -4.32 -6.64
CA ALA A 11 -10.41 -5.52 -5.89
C ALA A 11 -9.68 -6.56 -6.76
N HIS A 12 -10.04 -6.68 -8.03
CA HIS A 12 -9.37 -7.58 -8.98
C HIS A 12 -7.87 -7.24 -9.19
N ILE A 13 -7.47 -6.02 -8.87
CA ILE A 13 -6.07 -5.58 -8.86
C ILE A 13 -5.49 -5.63 -7.44
N THR A 14 -6.19 -5.06 -6.46
CA THR A 14 -5.69 -4.97 -5.09
C THR A 14 -5.55 -6.33 -4.41
N ASP A 15 -6.38 -7.31 -4.77
CA ASP A 15 -6.25 -8.69 -4.28
C ASP A 15 -4.96 -9.35 -4.78
N LEU A 16 -4.55 -9.08 -6.02
CA LEU A 16 -3.26 -9.56 -6.54
C LEU A 16 -2.08 -8.94 -5.81
N LEU A 17 -2.14 -7.64 -5.56
CA LEU A 17 -1.11 -6.94 -4.79
C LEU A 17 -1.02 -7.48 -3.36
N LEU A 18 -2.16 -7.72 -2.73
CA LEU A 18 -2.21 -8.30 -1.39
C LEU A 18 -1.58 -9.69 -1.38
N ALA A 19 -1.95 -10.55 -2.33
CA ALA A 19 -1.41 -11.91 -2.42
C ALA A 19 0.13 -11.89 -2.57
N GLY A 20 0.66 -11.08 -3.49
CA GLY A 20 2.11 -10.97 -3.65
C GLY A 20 2.82 -10.46 -2.40
N CYS A 21 2.19 -9.52 -1.68
CA CYS A 21 2.72 -8.97 -0.44
C CYS A 21 2.72 -10.03 0.68
N THR A 22 1.60 -10.69 0.91
CA THR A 22 1.49 -11.68 1.99
C THR A 22 2.31 -12.93 1.73
N ASP A 23 2.41 -13.38 0.49
CA ASP A 23 3.26 -14.52 0.13
C ASP A 23 4.73 -14.25 0.50
N GLU A 24 5.23 -13.06 0.25
CA GLU A 24 6.61 -12.68 0.60
C GLU A 24 6.78 -12.56 2.12
N LEU A 25 5.84 -11.94 2.81
CA LEU A 25 5.90 -11.83 4.28
C LEU A 25 5.87 -13.20 4.95
N ASP A 26 5.02 -14.11 4.46
CA ASP A 26 4.95 -15.49 4.96
C ASP A 26 6.28 -16.22 4.71
N ALA A 27 6.86 -16.09 3.52
CA ALA A 27 8.15 -16.71 3.19
C ALA A 27 9.30 -16.18 4.08
N LYS A 28 9.20 -14.96 4.57
CA LYS A 28 10.18 -14.33 5.47
C LYS A 28 9.84 -14.49 6.96
N ASN A 29 8.75 -15.17 7.29
CA ASN A 29 8.23 -15.34 8.65
C ASN A 29 7.97 -14.01 9.36
N GLU A 30 7.53 -12.99 8.62
CA GLU A 30 7.16 -11.69 9.17
C GLU A 30 5.70 -11.67 9.61
N ALA A 31 5.45 -11.18 10.81
CA ALA A 31 4.09 -11.05 11.33
C ALA A 31 3.39 -9.83 10.73
N TYR A 32 2.14 -10.01 10.29
CA TYR A 32 1.33 -8.92 9.75
C TYR A 32 -0.14 -9.06 10.11
N LYS A 33 -0.87 -7.96 9.94
CA LYS A 33 -2.33 -7.94 10.04
C LYS A 33 -2.91 -7.15 8.87
N VAL A 34 -3.94 -7.72 8.23
CA VAL A 34 -4.62 -7.08 7.09
C VAL A 34 -5.86 -6.35 7.57
N PHE A 35 -6.02 -5.13 7.09
CA PHE A 35 -7.20 -4.28 7.25
C PHE A 35 -7.73 -3.93 5.87
N GLU A 36 -9.04 -3.81 5.76
CA GLU A 36 -9.70 -3.44 4.52
C GLU A 36 -10.44 -2.10 4.68
N CYS A 37 -10.46 -1.32 3.61
CA CYS A 37 -11.23 -0.09 3.54
C CYS A 37 -11.82 0.09 2.13
N ALA A 38 -12.70 1.08 1.96
CA ALA A 38 -13.47 1.23 0.73
C ALA A 38 -12.60 1.48 -0.51
N GLY A 39 -11.68 2.43 -0.44
CA GLY A 39 -10.87 2.81 -1.60
C GLY A 39 -9.58 3.51 -1.22
N ALA A 40 -8.83 3.93 -2.23
CA ALA A 40 -7.52 4.56 -2.05
C ALA A 40 -7.59 5.84 -1.18
N VAL A 41 -8.62 6.65 -1.36
CA VAL A 41 -8.83 7.89 -0.59
C VAL A 41 -8.93 7.59 0.91
N GLU A 42 -9.67 6.56 1.27
CA GLU A 42 -9.92 6.17 2.66
C GLU A 42 -8.67 5.58 3.34
N THR A 43 -7.71 5.10 2.55
CA THR A 43 -6.46 4.56 3.11
C THR A 43 -5.67 5.61 3.87
N VAL A 44 -5.78 6.89 3.51
CA VAL A 44 -5.00 7.97 4.14
C VAL A 44 -5.37 8.13 5.62
N VAL A 45 -6.65 8.33 5.92
CA VAL A 45 -7.10 8.48 7.31
C VAL A 45 -6.91 7.16 8.08
N PHE A 46 -7.09 6.03 7.42
CA PHE A 46 -6.93 4.71 8.04
C PHE A 46 -5.47 4.49 8.46
N ALA A 47 -4.51 4.80 7.59
CA ALA A 47 -3.09 4.70 7.91
C ALA A 47 -2.72 5.62 9.09
N ASN A 48 -3.21 6.84 9.09
CA ASN A 48 -2.96 7.78 10.18
C ASN A 48 -3.46 7.22 11.52
N ARG A 49 -4.65 6.63 11.55
CA ARG A 49 -5.22 6.02 12.76
C ARG A 49 -4.43 4.80 13.23
N ILE A 50 -4.00 3.94 12.30
CA ILE A 50 -3.16 2.77 12.63
C ILE A 50 -1.84 3.22 13.26
N ILE A 51 -1.19 4.22 12.69
CA ILE A 51 0.08 4.75 13.21
C ILE A 51 -0.08 5.26 14.65
N GLU A 52 -1.18 5.93 14.94
CA GLU A 52 -1.46 6.44 16.29
C GLU A 52 -1.61 5.34 17.35
N THR A 53 -1.95 4.13 16.96
CA THR A 53 -2.02 3.00 17.92
C THR A 53 -0.65 2.58 18.43
N LYS A 54 0.43 2.90 17.74
CA LYS A 54 1.82 2.52 18.05
C LYS A 54 2.03 1.00 18.17
N GLN A 55 1.16 0.22 17.54
CA GLN A 55 1.22 -1.26 17.59
C GLN A 55 1.98 -1.88 16.41
N TYR A 56 2.31 -1.08 15.40
CA TYR A 56 2.90 -1.56 14.16
C TYR A 56 4.21 -0.86 13.84
N ASP A 57 5.16 -1.63 13.34
CA ASP A 57 6.50 -1.15 12.99
C ASP A 57 6.54 -0.52 11.60
N CYS A 58 5.58 -0.88 10.75
CA CYS A 58 5.45 -0.40 9.39
C CYS A 58 4.00 -0.55 8.91
N VAL A 59 3.58 0.32 8.01
CA VAL A 59 2.26 0.26 7.36
C VAL A 59 2.48 0.10 5.85
N VAL A 60 1.94 -0.96 5.26
CA VAL A 60 1.88 -1.13 3.80
C VAL A 60 0.49 -0.74 3.33
N VAL A 61 0.40 0.18 2.38
CA VAL A 61 -0.88 0.63 1.84
C VAL A 61 -1.04 0.10 0.42
N ILE A 62 -2.10 -0.65 0.18
CA ILE A 62 -2.39 -1.26 -1.11
C ILE A 62 -3.66 -0.66 -1.70
N GLY A 63 -3.54 -0.14 -2.91
CA GLY A 63 -4.65 0.43 -3.65
C GLY A 63 -4.35 0.47 -5.15
N ALA A 64 -5.37 0.79 -5.93
CA ALA A 64 -5.22 0.96 -7.39
C ALA A 64 -6.16 2.09 -7.86
N ILE A 65 -5.55 3.12 -8.43
CA ILE A 65 -6.24 4.26 -9.03
C ILE A 65 -6.04 4.14 -10.54
N ILE A 66 -7.12 3.90 -11.27
CA ILE A 66 -7.08 3.68 -12.71
C ILE A 66 -7.84 4.82 -13.38
N LYS A 67 -7.21 5.45 -14.39
CA LYS A 67 -7.82 6.57 -15.08
C LYS A 67 -9.10 6.16 -15.80
N GLY A 68 -10.17 6.93 -15.56
CA GLY A 68 -11.46 6.83 -16.25
C GLY A 68 -11.64 7.98 -17.26
N ASP A 69 -12.90 8.36 -17.48
CA ASP A 69 -13.28 9.34 -18.52
C ASP A 69 -13.18 10.79 -18.07
N THR A 70 -12.95 11.04 -16.79
CA THR A 70 -12.97 12.39 -16.21
C THR A 70 -11.68 12.71 -15.46
N ASP A 71 -11.54 13.96 -15.04
CA ASP A 71 -10.40 14.43 -14.25
C ASP A 71 -10.39 13.90 -12.80
N HIS A 72 -11.38 13.12 -12.42
CA HIS A 72 -11.46 12.52 -11.06
C HIS A 72 -10.18 11.76 -10.69
N TYR A 73 -9.59 11.07 -11.65
CA TYR A 73 -8.33 10.36 -11.49
C TYR A 73 -7.22 11.27 -10.93
N GLU A 74 -7.04 12.45 -11.52
CA GLU A 74 -6.01 13.40 -11.11
C GLU A 74 -6.23 13.89 -9.68
N TYR A 75 -7.48 14.17 -9.31
CA TYR A 75 -7.83 14.62 -7.96
C TYR A 75 -7.64 13.53 -6.92
N VAL A 76 -8.00 12.30 -7.23
CA VAL A 76 -7.78 11.16 -6.33
C VAL A 76 -6.29 10.90 -6.13
N CYS A 77 -5.50 10.87 -7.21
CA CYS A 77 -4.05 10.72 -7.13
C CYS A 77 -3.42 11.83 -6.28
N GLN A 78 -3.85 13.07 -6.49
CA GLN A 78 -3.33 14.23 -5.78
C GLN A 78 -3.67 14.18 -4.30
N TYR A 79 -4.92 13.84 -3.94
CA TYR A 79 -5.35 13.68 -2.56
C TYR A 79 -4.52 12.63 -1.83
N VAL A 80 -4.36 11.47 -2.44
CA VAL A 80 -3.68 10.32 -1.84
C VAL A 80 -2.18 10.59 -1.70
N THR A 81 -1.51 11.08 -2.74
CA THR A 81 -0.08 11.37 -2.69
C THR A 81 0.24 12.49 -1.71
N GLN A 82 -0.56 13.53 -1.67
CA GLN A 82 -0.39 14.62 -0.72
C GLN A 82 -0.64 14.16 0.72
N GLY A 83 -1.66 13.33 0.94
CA GLY A 83 -1.96 12.77 2.26
C GLY A 83 -0.82 11.92 2.79
N PHE A 84 -0.28 11.01 2.00
CA PHE A 84 0.83 10.15 2.42
C PHE A 84 2.15 10.92 2.52
N SER A 85 2.38 11.91 1.68
CA SER A 85 3.52 12.81 1.80
C SER A 85 3.52 13.53 3.16
N THR A 86 2.37 14.02 3.59
CA THR A 86 2.21 14.65 4.91
C THR A 86 2.46 13.65 6.04
N ILE A 87 1.91 12.45 5.95
CA ILE A 87 2.13 11.40 6.96
C ILE A 87 3.63 11.07 7.05
N ALA A 88 4.30 10.88 5.92
CA ALA A 88 5.73 10.55 5.90
C ALA A 88 6.60 11.65 6.52
N ALA A 89 6.21 12.91 6.35
CA ALA A 89 6.96 14.05 6.89
C ALA A 89 6.69 14.32 8.39
N THR A 90 5.56 13.84 8.93
CA THR A 90 5.11 14.20 10.28
C THR A 90 5.02 13.02 11.26
N LYS A 91 5.05 11.80 10.76
CA LYS A 91 4.98 10.58 11.58
C LYS A 91 6.29 9.81 11.49
N THR A 92 6.55 8.97 12.50
CA THR A 92 7.80 8.20 12.59
C THR A 92 7.67 6.76 12.13
N THR A 93 6.45 6.24 11.99
CA THR A 93 6.21 4.90 11.45
C THR A 93 6.34 4.94 9.92
N PRO A 94 7.20 4.10 9.31
CA PRO A 94 7.31 4.06 7.86
C PRO A 94 6.02 3.58 7.20
N VAL A 95 5.67 4.22 6.08
CA VAL A 95 4.53 3.85 5.26
C VAL A 95 5.02 3.50 3.87
N ILE A 96 4.69 2.30 3.41
CA ILE A 96 5.01 1.84 2.06
C ILE A 96 3.83 2.20 1.16
N PHE A 97 4.09 3.05 0.18
CA PHE A 97 3.09 3.55 -0.76
C PHE A 97 2.88 2.52 -1.88
N GLY A 98 2.01 1.55 -1.62
CA GLY A 98 1.66 0.48 -2.55
C GLY A 98 0.38 0.78 -3.35
N ILE A 99 0.18 2.04 -3.74
CA ILE A 99 -0.98 2.45 -4.52
C ILE A 99 -0.56 2.64 -5.97
N LEU A 100 -1.13 1.80 -6.85
CA LEU A 100 -0.91 1.94 -8.29
C LEU A 100 -1.70 3.13 -8.82
N THR A 101 -1.07 3.87 -9.75
CA THR A 101 -1.71 4.96 -10.48
C THR A 101 -1.45 4.72 -11.96
N THR A 102 -2.42 4.21 -12.69
CA THR A 102 -2.24 3.79 -14.07
C THR A 102 -3.25 4.42 -15.01
N GLN A 103 -2.84 4.59 -16.28
CA GLN A 103 -3.67 5.17 -17.32
C GLN A 103 -4.79 4.23 -17.78
N ASN A 104 -4.62 2.94 -17.57
CA ASN A 104 -5.60 1.93 -17.94
C ASN A 104 -5.46 0.68 -17.05
N GLU A 105 -6.43 -0.21 -17.17
CA GLU A 105 -6.49 -1.43 -16.38
C GLU A 105 -5.41 -2.45 -16.76
N ALA A 106 -5.04 -2.53 -18.02
CA ALA A 106 -4.00 -3.45 -18.49
C ALA A 106 -2.65 -3.15 -17.81
N LEU A 107 -2.31 -1.87 -17.65
CA LEU A 107 -1.10 -1.45 -16.96
C LEU A 107 -1.16 -1.80 -15.46
N ALA A 108 -2.32 -1.65 -14.84
CA ALA A 108 -2.50 -2.03 -13.43
C ALA A 108 -2.33 -3.55 -13.25
N TYR A 109 -2.95 -4.35 -14.10
CA TYR A 109 -2.82 -5.80 -14.06
C TYR A 109 -1.37 -6.26 -14.25
N GLU A 110 -0.67 -5.68 -15.22
CA GLU A 110 0.74 -6.02 -15.49
C GLU A 110 1.62 -5.79 -14.25
N ARG A 111 1.36 -4.73 -13.50
CA ARG A 111 2.11 -4.41 -12.29
C ARG A 111 1.73 -5.31 -11.11
N ALA A 112 0.46 -5.65 -10.98
CA ALA A 112 -0.07 -6.38 -9.84
C ALA A 112 0.10 -7.90 -9.95
N ALA A 113 -0.04 -8.48 -11.14
CA ALA A 113 -0.06 -9.91 -11.32
C ALA A 113 1.26 -10.56 -10.88
N ILE A 114 1.15 -11.68 -10.15
CA ILE A 114 2.28 -12.38 -9.55
C ILE A 114 3.24 -12.91 -10.63
N ASP A 115 2.71 -13.38 -11.76
CA ASP A 115 3.49 -13.86 -12.92
C ASP A 115 3.97 -12.73 -13.83
N LYS A 116 3.74 -11.49 -13.48
CA LYS A 116 4.20 -10.28 -14.17
C LYS A 116 5.17 -9.51 -13.28
N MET A 117 4.92 -8.24 -13.01
CA MET A 117 5.83 -7.42 -12.19
C MET A 117 5.75 -7.73 -10.69
N ASN A 118 4.67 -8.33 -10.23
CA ASN A 118 4.47 -8.71 -8.81
C ASN A 118 4.84 -7.58 -7.84
N LYS A 119 4.27 -6.41 -8.03
CA LYS A 119 4.57 -5.23 -7.20
C LYS A 119 4.25 -5.45 -5.72
N GLY A 120 3.25 -6.29 -5.41
CA GLY A 120 2.94 -6.63 -4.01
C GLY A 120 4.12 -7.21 -3.27
N GLN A 121 4.91 -8.07 -3.92
CA GLN A 121 6.14 -8.61 -3.34
C GLN A 121 7.15 -7.49 -3.03
N GLU A 122 7.32 -6.53 -3.93
CA GLU A 122 8.24 -5.41 -3.73
C GLU A 122 7.83 -4.57 -2.51
N PHE A 123 6.53 -4.40 -2.27
CA PHE A 123 6.03 -3.68 -1.09
C PHE A 123 6.45 -4.38 0.20
N ALA A 124 6.33 -5.70 0.25
CA ALA A 124 6.76 -6.50 1.40
C ALA A 124 8.26 -6.40 1.65
N VAL A 125 9.06 -6.55 0.59
CA VAL A 125 10.52 -6.42 0.68
C VAL A 125 10.90 -5.04 1.22
N THR A 126 10.31 -3.97 0.68
CA THR A 126 10.58 -2.60 1.13
C THR A 126 10.18 -2.40 2.59
N ALA A 127 9.05 -2.96 3.03
CA ALA A 127 8.62 -2.87 4.42
C ALA A 127 9.63 -3.52 5.37
N ILE A 128 10.11 -4.72 5.03
CA ILE A 128 11.12 -5.44 5.82
C ILE A 128 12.42 -4.62 5.89
N GLU A 129 12.89 -4.12 4.75
CA GLU A 129 14.10 -3.30 4.68
C GLU A 129 14.00 -2.04 5.54
N MET A 130 12.84 -1.35 5.50
CA MET A 130 12.62 -0.15 6.32
C MET A 130 12.65 -0.47 7.81
N ILE A 131 11.99 -1.55 8.23
CA ILE A 131 12.02 -1.98 9.64
C ILE A 131 13.44 -2.29 10.08
N GLN A 132 14.20 -3.02 9.27
CA GLN A 132 15.59 -3.36 9.57
C GLN A 132 16.46 -2.11 9.66
N SER A 133 16.32 -1.19 8.72
CA SER A 133 17.09 0.06 8.70
C SER A 133 16.82 0.91 9.95
N PHE A 134 15.58 0.97 10.41
CA PHE A 134 15.22 1.75 11.59
C PHE A 134 15.81 1.19 12.89
N LYS A 135 16.16 -0.10 12.94
CA LYS A 135 16.83 -0.69 14.10
C LYS A 135 18.22 -0.12 14.36
N PHE A 136 18.81 0.53 13.36
CA PHE A 136 20.15 1.15 13.50
C PHE A 136 20.07 2.63 13.89
N LEU A 137 18.89 3.19 14.06
CA LEU A 137 18.69 4.56 14.53
C LEU A 137 18.55 4.57 16.05
#